data_b125b0b64e50a9d2e7ba763652850647
#
_entry.id   b125b0b64e50a9d2e7ba763652850647
#
_cell.length_a   1.000
_cell.length_b   1.000
_cell.length_c   1.000
_cell.angle_alpha   90.00
_cell.angle_beta   90.00
_cell.angle_gamma   90.00
#
_symmetry.space_group_name_H-M   'P 1'
#
loop_
_entity.id
_entity.type
_entity.pdbx_description
1 polymer ?
#
loop_
_entity_poly.entity_id
_entity_poly.type
_entity_poly.pdbx_seq_one_letter_code
_entity_poly.pdbx_strand_id
1 'polypeptide(L)'
;MAIPKRLLGKTGAQVTALGLGGVCWNLLEEDRAAVEVVHRAIDRGITYLDTASSYKESERRLGLALKERDRSQLFIATKCLKRAGDELKQEIEDSFARLDLEVIDLIQVHAIDQERTLSQVLAPDGALRVIEEYRRAGKIRFVGLTGHTHPEMFAKMIQEYDFDTILNPLGPVNRVWNDFAAPTLALARARNMGVIAMKVMAAGKAPPEDRSLYLRFALGPPADVAIVGMDSVEQVEENVRVAENFVPLSQLEEKQLLERALALVPKVKKDLWWLPEQRLAS
;
A
#
# COMPACT_ATOMS: atom_id res chain seq x y z
N MET A 1 -3.03 -24.42 2.18
CA MET A 1 -3.74 -23.62 3.21
C MET A 1 -4.22 -22.34 2.55
N ALA A 2 -5.19 -21.61 3.13
CA ALA A 2 -5.61 -20.31 2.57
C ALA A 2 -4.75 -19.17 3.14
N ILE A 3 -4.61 -18.07 2.40
CA ILE A 3 -3.96 -16.86 2.90
C ILE A 3 -4.73 -16.35 4.14
N PRO A 4 -4.06 -16.05 5.27
CA PRO A 4 -4.72 -15.52 6.44
C PRO A 4 -5.49 -14.24 6.13
N LYS A 5 -6.73 -14.12 6.62
CA LYS A 5 -7.50 -12.87 6.58
C LYS A 5 -7.35 -12.11 7.88
N ARG A 6 -7.34 -10.78 7.79
CA ARG A 6 -7.22 -9.85 8.93
C ARG A 6 -8.25 -8.74 8.83
N LEU A 7 -8.66 -8.24 9.97
CA LEU A 7 -9.49 -7.05 10.05
C LEU A 7 -8.63 -5.83 9.72
N LEU A 8 -9.05 -5.04 8.74
CA LEU A 8 -8.36 -3.80 8.35
C LEU A 8 -8.82 -2.64 9.26
N GLY A 9 -8.33 -2.65 10.49
CA GLY A 9 -8.70 -1.66 11.50
C GLY A 9 -10.20 -1.41 11.60
N LYS A 10 -10.59 -0.15 11.81
CA LYS A 10 -12.01 0.28 11.95
C LYS A 10 -12.83 0.21 10.65
N THR A 11 -12.24 -0.12 9.50
CA THR A 11 -13.02 -0.32 8.27
C THR A 11 -14.01 -1.49 8.38
N GLY A 12 -13.78 -2.42 9.30
CA GLY A 12 -14.58 -3.63 9.44
C GLY A 12 -14.35 -4.65 8.30
N ALA A 13 -13.55 -4.32 7.28
CA ALA A 13 -13.30 -5.21 6.16
C ALA A 13 -12.33 -6.34 6.55
N GLN A 14 -12.68 -7.57 6.19
CA GLN A 14 -11.82 -8.74 6.29
C GLN A 14 -11.05 -8.91 4.98
N VAL A 15 -9.75 -8.64 4.99
CA VAL A 15 -8.90 -8.70 3.81
C VAL A 15 -7.75 -9.69 4.00
N THR A 16 -7.17 -10.20 2.92
CA THR A 16 -6.00 -11.07 3.01
C THR A 16 -4.77 -10.30 3.51
N ALA A 17 -3.98 -10.94 4.35
CA ALA A 17 -2.74 -10.36 4.89
C ALA A 17 -1.71 -10.03 3.79
N LEU A 18 -1.76 -10.74 2.65
CA LEU A 18 -1.04 -10.41 1.42
C LEU A 18 -1.98 -9.64 0.49
N GLY A 19 -1.56 -8.46 0.05
CA GLY A 19 -2.23 -7.65 -0.98
C GLY A 19 -1.40 -7.55 -2.26
N LEU A 20 -2.07 -7.35 -3.39
CA LEU A 20 -1.46 -7.16 -4.69
C LEU A 20 -1.28 -5.68 -5.00
N GLY A 21 -0.04 -5.25 -5.28
CA GLY A 21 0.31 -3.87 -5.66
C GLY A 21 0.50 -3.70 -7.16
N GLY A 22 -0.15 -2.71 -7.74
CA GLY A 22 -0.23 -2.49 -9.20
C GLY A 22 0.86 -1.60 -9.80
N VAL A 23 1.80 -1.05 -9.01
CA VAL A 23 2.80 -0.12 -9.53
C VAL A 23 3.69 -0.72 -10.63
N CYS A 24 4.01 -2.01 -10.55
CA CYS A 24 4.87 -2.70 -11.51
C CYS A 24 4.16 -3.05 -12.83
N TRP A 25 2.83 -3.04 -12.88
CA TRP A 25 2.12 -3.34 -14.12
C TRP A 25 2.40 -2.34 -15.24
N ASN A 26 2.84 -1.12 -14.90
CA ASN A 26 3.28 -0.15 -15.91
C ASN A 26 4.51 -0.58 -16.71
N LEU A 27 5.27 -1.57 -16.22
CA LEU A 27 6.45 -2.12 -16.87
C LEU A 27 6.10 -3.24 -17.86
N LEU A 28 4.87 -3.73 -17.83
CA LEU A 28 4.39 -4.76 -18.73
C LEU A 28 4.04 -4.12 -20.09
N GLU A 29 4.43 -4.78 -21.18
CA GLU A 29 4.17 -4.28 -22.53
C GLU A 29 2.70 -4.41 -22.89
N GLU A 30 2.07 -5.53 -22.53
CA GLU A 30 0.69 -5.86 -22.91
C GLU A 30 -0.27 -5.84 -21.71
N ASP A 31 -1.49 -5.36 -21.95
CA ASP A 31 -2.57 -5.39 -20.97
C ASP A 31 -2.87 -6.82 -20.48
N ARG A 32 -2.83 -7.78 -21.40
CA ARG A 32 -3.08 -9.19 -21.12
C ARG A 32 -2.20 -9.73 -20.01
N ALA A 33 -0.91 -9.39 -19.99
CA ALA A 33 0.01 -9.83 -18.95
C ALA A 33 -0.40 -9.31 -17.58
N ALA A 34 -0.80 -8.02 -17.48
CA ALA A 34 -1.29 -7.46 -16.23
C ALA A 34 -2.62 -8.11 -15.78
N VAL A 35 -3.55 -8.33 -16.71
CA VAL A 35 -4.83 -9.00 -16.43
C VAL A 35 -4.59 -10.42 -15.91
N GLU A 36 -3.68 -11.16 -16.52
CA GLU A 36 -3.33 -12.53 -16.09
C GLU A 36 -2.77 -12.57 -14.67
N VAL A 37 -1.88 -11.63 -14.32
CA VAL A 37 -1.35 -11.49 -12.94
C VAL A 37 -2.47 -11.20 -11.94
N VAL A 38 -3.38 -10.27 -12.26
CA VAL A 38 -4.52 -9.92 -11.38
C VAL A 38 -5.46 -11.11 -11.24
N HIS A 39 -5.82 -11.77 -12.33
CA HIS A 39 -6.67 -12.96 -12.30
C HIS A 39 -6.04 -14.06 -11.44
N ARG A 40 -4.74 -14.34 -11.64
CA ARG A 40 -4.05 -15.33 -10.84
C ARG A 40 -4.05 -15.01 -9.35
N ALA A 41 -3.83 -13.75 -9.00
CA ALA A 41 -3.86 -13.30 -7.61
C ALA A 41 -5.26 -13.51 -6.97
N ILE A 42 -6.32 -13.15 -7.68
CA ILE A 42 -7.71 -13.36 -7.24
C ILE A 42 -8.02 -14.86 -7.12
N ASP A 43 -7.66 -15.69 -8.11
CA ASP A 43 -7.86 -17.14 -8.11
C ASP A 43 -7.11 -17.83 -6.96
N ARG A 44 -5.96 -17.25 -6.53
CA ARG A 44 -5.21 -17.70 -5.35
C ARG A 44 -5.72 -17.11 -4.03
N GLY A 45 -6.82 -16.36 -4.07
CA GLY A 45 -7.55 -15.86 -2.91
C GLY A 45 -7.07 -14.52 -2.36
N ILE A 46 -6.22 -13.76 -3.06
CA ILE A 46 -5.88 -12.38 -2.67
C ILE A 46 -7.13 -11.53 -2.83
N THR A 47 -7.50 -10.79 -1.78
CA THR A 47 -8.69 -9.93 -1.77
C THR A 47 -8.40 -8.44 -1.71
N TYR A 48 -7.17 -8.03 -1.37
CA TYR A 48 -6.77 -6.62 -1.31
C TYR A 48 -5.94 -6.25 -2.55
N LEU A 49 -6.46 -5.33 -3.36
CA LEU A 49 -5.82 -4.85 -4.61
C LEU A 49 -5.54 -3.36 -4.51
N ASP A 50 -4.27 -2.96 -4.71
CA ASP A 50 -3.81 -1.58 -4.55
C ASP A 50 -3.28 -1.00 -5.85
N THR A 51 -3.79 0.16 -6.25
CA THR A 51 -3.32 0.93 -7.40
C THR A 51 -3.17 2.42 -7.05
N ALA A 52 -3.01 3.30 -8.05
CA ALA A 52 -3.02 4.75 -7.89
C ALA A 52 -3.28 5.44 -9.24
N SER A 53 -3.89 6.64 -9.22
CA SER A 53 -4.07 7.49 -10.40
C SER A 53 -2.75 7.80 -11.12
N SER A 54 -1.66 7.92 -10.36
CA SER A 54 -0.32 8.21 -10.87
C SER A 54 0.42 6.99 -11.45
N TYR A 55 -0.16 5.79 -11.37
CA TYR A 55 0.48 4.56 -11.87
C TYR A 55 0.11 4.30 -13.35
N LYS A 56 0.06 5.36 -14.17
CA LYS A 56 -0.22 5.30 -15.61
C LYS A 56 -1.39 4.35 -15.95
N GLU A 57 -1.09 3.20 -16.58
CA GLU A 57 -2.06 2.22 -17.03
C GLU A 57 -2.64 1.31 -15.93
N SER A 58 -2.11 1.40 -14.70
CA SER A 58 -2.41 0.43 -13.64
C SER A 58 -3.91 0.38 -13.27
N GLU A 59 -4.57 1.54 -13.10
CA GLU A 59 -6.01 1.57 -12.81
C GLU A 59 -6.83 0.98 -13.98
N ARG A 60 -6.50 1.33 -15.22
CA ARG A 60 -7.19 0.81 -16.40
C ARG A 60 -6.99 -0.71 -16.55
N ARG A 61 -5.78 -1.21 -16.33
CA ARG A 61 -5.48 -2.64 -16.37
C ARG A 61 -6.20 -3.41 -15.26
N LEU A 62 -6.29 -2.82 -14.07
CA LEU A 62 -7.11 -3.39 -13.00
C LEU A 62 -8.59 -3.43 -13.40
N GLY A 63 -9.13 -2.33 -13.94
CA GLY A 63 -10.50 -2.26 -14.45
C GLY A 63 -10.81 -3.35 -15.49
N LEU A 64 -9.89 -3.58 -16.45
CA LEU A 64 -10.02 -4.68 -17.43
C LEU A 64 -10.09 -6.05 -16.74
N ALA A 65 -9.25 -6.30 -15.76
CA ALA A 65 -9.24 -7.57 -15.04
C ALA A 65 -10.51 -7.78 -14.19
N LEU A 66 -11.08 -6.72 -13.64
CA LEU A 66 -12.27 -6.79 -12.79
C LEU A 66 -13.55 -7.10 -13.58
N LYS A 67 -13.63 -6.81 -14.89
CA LYS A 67 -14.82 -7.10 -15.75
C LYS A 67 -15.20 -8.57 -15.74
N GLU A 68 -14.24 -9.46 -15.58
CA GLU A 68 -14.44 -10.90 -15.64
C GLU A 68 -14.46 -11.56 -14.24
N ARG A 69 -14.58 -10.75 -13.18
CA ARG A 69 -14.48 -11.24 -11.79
C ARG A 69 -15.61 -10.73 -10.91
N ASP A 70 -16.05 -11.57 -9.98
CA ASP A 70 -16.93 -11.14 -8.92
C ASP A 70 -16.16 -10.22 -7.93
N ARG A 71 -16.58 -8.96 -7.91
CA ARG A 71 -15.98 -7.95 -7.06
C ARG A 71 -16.43 -8.01 -5.60
N SER A 72 -17.48 -8.73 -5.28
CA SER A 72 -18.11 -8.70 -3.95
C SER A 72 -17.17 -9.05 -2.79
N GLN A 73 -16.14 -9.84 -3.08
CA GLN A 73 -15.12 -10.28 -2.11
C GLN A 73 -13.81 -9.49 -2.19
N LEU A 74 -13.72 -8.50 -3.10
CA LEU A 74 -12.51 -7.74 -3.33
C LEU A 74 -12.57 -6.39 -2.61
N PHE A 75 -11.44 -5.93 -2.13
CA PHE A 75 -11.22 -4.61 -1.55
C PHE A 75 -10.26 -3.83 -2.47
N ILE A 76 -10.79 -2.82 -3.14
CA ILE A 76 -10.06 -2.04 -4.14
C ILE A 76 -9.61 -0.71 -3.54
N ALA A 77 -8.30 -0.51 -3.51
CA ALA A 77 -7.67 0.71 -3.02
C ALA A 77 -6.98 1.46 -4.18
N THR A 78 -7.22 2.77 -4.26
CA THR A 78 -6.46 3.67 -5.13
C THR A 78 -5.97 4.90 -4.37
N LYS A 79 -5.25 5.80 -5.06
CA LYS A 79 -4.63 6.98 -4.44
C LYS A 79 -4.77 8.18 -5.35
N CYS A 80 -4.94 9.37 -4.77
CA CYS A 80 -4.99 10.64 -5.49
C CYS A 80 -3.81 11.53 -5.10
N LEU A 81 -3.22 12.23 -6.10
CA LEU A 81 -2.10 13.16 -5.94
C LEU A 81 -2.53 14.62 -5.90
N LYS A 82 -3.63 14.97 -6.56
CA LYS A 82 -4.16 16.33 -6.55
C LYS A 82 -4.61 16.71 -5.15
N ARG A 83 -4.50 17.99 -4.79
CA ARG A 83 -4.64 18.43 -3.40
C ARG A 83 -5.91 19.22 -3.12
N ALA A 84 -6.58 19.72 -4.14
CA ALA A 84 -7.75 20.55 -3.95
C ALA A 84 -8.63 20.68 -5.20
N GLY A 85 -9.87 21.11 -4.96
CA GLY A 85 -10.78 21.64 -5.95
C GLY A 85 -11.13 20.72 -7.11
N ASP A 86 -11.38 21.34 -8.27
CA ASP A 86 -11.85 20.64 -9.45
C ASP A 86 -10.81 19.69 -10.06
N GLU A 87 -9.52 19.98 -9.91
CA GLU A 87 -8.46 19.06 -10.37
C GLU A 87 -8.52 17.72 -9.65
N LEU A 88 -8.80 17.71 -8.34
CA LEU A 88 -8.94 16.49 -7.59
C LEU A 88 -10.23 15.78 -7.92
N LYS A 89 -11.34 16.51 -8.12
CA LYS A 89 -12.60 15.91 -8.59
C LYS A 89 -12.40 15.19 -9.92
N GLN A 90 -11.73 15.84 -10.87
CA GLN A 90 -11.43 15.22 -12.16
C GLN A 90 -10.54 13.97 -12.00
N GLU A 91 -9.50 14.03 -11.15
CA GLU A 91 -8.63 12.87 -10.89
C GLU A 91 -9.43 11.68 -10.30
N ILE A 92 -10.37 11.94 -9.39
CA ILE A 92 -11.23 10.91 -8.80
C ILE A 92 -12.20 10.33 -9.85
N GLU A 93 -12.86 11.17 -10.63
CA GLU A 93 -13.76 10.70 -11.71
C GLU A 93 -13.00 9.91 -12.78
N ASP A 94 -11.79 10.33 -13.12
CA ASP A 94 -10.91 9.57 -14.03
C ASP A 94 -10.53 8.21 -13.44
N SER A 95 -10.32 8.12 -12.11
CA SER A 95 -10.06 6.85 -11.43
C SER A 95 -11.27 5.92 -11.49
N PHE A 96 -12.47 6.44 -11.25
CA PHE A 96 -13.72 5.67 -11.43
C PHE A 96 -13.87 5.14 -12.86
N ALA A 97 -13.62 6.00 -13.85
CA ALA A 97 -13.71 5.64 -15.26
C ALA A 97 -12.67 4.57 -15.67
N ARG A 98 -11.41 4.72 -15.21
CA ARG A 98 -10.34 3.74 -15.51
C ARG A 98 -10.56 2.40 -14.84
N LEU A 99 -11.03 2.41 -13.58
CA LEU A 99 -11.34 1.20 -12.81
C LEU A 99 -12.65 0.54 -13.24
N ASP A 100 -13.53 1.28 -13.93
CA ASP A 100 -14.89 0.86 -14.33
C ASP A 100 -15.70 0.41 -13.10
N LEU A 101 -15.73 1.26 -12.07
CA LEU A 101 -16.38 0.99 -10.79
C LEU A 101 -17.36 2.09 -10.40
N GLU A 102 -18.48 1.72 -9.78
CA GLU A 102 -19.43 2.66 -9.17
C GLU A 102 -18.99 3.06 -7.74
N VAL A 103 -18.30 2.16 -7.04
CA VAL A 103 -17.82 2.36 -5.67
C VAL A 103 -16.36 1.92 -5.56
N ILE A 104 -15.51 2.77 -5.00
CA ILE A 104 -14.13 2.46 -4.61
C ILE A 104 -14.10 2.22 -3.10
N ASP A 105 -13.46 1.12 -2.66
CA ASP A 105 -13.41 0.80 -1.22
C ASP A 105 -12.55 1.80 -0.46
N LEU A 106 -11.37 2.13 -0.96
CA LEU A 106 -10.43 3.02 -0.27
C LEU A 106 -9.79 4.02 -1.23
N ILE A 107 -9.95 5.31 -0.96
CA ILE A 107 -9.11 6.34 -1.56
C ILE A 107 -8.08 6.82 -0.54
N GLN A 108 -6.82 6.87 -0.95
CA GLN A 108 -5.71 7.30 -0.11
C GLN A 108 -5.14 8.63 -0.61
N VAL A 109 -5.00 9.60 0.30
CA VAL A 109 -4.26 10.83 -0.01
C VAL A 109 -2.80 10.48 -0.17
N HIS A 110 -2.27 10.61 -1.40
CA HIS A 110 -0.97 10.08 -1.80
C HIS A 110 0.17 11.04 -1.44
N ALA A 111 1.30 10.48 -0.98
CA ALA A 111 2.57 11.19 -0.79
C ALA A 111 2.46 12.43 0.14
N ILE A 112 2.07 12.22 1.39
CA ILE A 112 2.12 13.23 2.44
C ILE A 112 3.55 13.29 2.97
N ASP A 113 4.42 13.95 2.24
CA ASP A 113 5.86 13.96 2.49
C ASP A 113 6.42 15.36 2.80
N GLN A 114 5.57 16.40 2.84
CA GLN A 114 5.99 17.80 3.06
C GLN A 114 4.92 18.59 3.81
N GLU A 115 5.35 19.59 4.61
CA GLU A 115 4.45 20.50 5.34
C GLU A 115 3.46 21.22 4.41
N ARG A 116 3.93 21.65 3.24
CA ARG A 116 3.06 22.26 2.21
C ARG A 116 1.94 21.32 1.78
N THR A 117 2.23 20.03 1.61
CA THR A 117 1.24 19.05 1.22
C THR A 117 0.18 18.89 2.31
N LEU A 118 0.60 18.85 3.57
CA LEU A 118 -0.29 18.78 4.72
C LEU A 118 -1.25 19.97 4.74
N SER A 119 -0.74 21.20 4.62
CA SER A 119 -1.55 22.42 4.60
C SER A 119 -2.57 22.44 3.45
N GLN A 120 -2.17 21.98 2.26
CA GLN A 120 -3.06 21.92 1.10
C GLN A 120 -4.18 20.88 1.28
N VAL A 121 -3.86 19.71 1.87
CA VAL A 121 -4.83 18.65 2.10
C VAL A 121 -5.89 19.05 3.14
N LEU A 122 -5.49 19.83 4.15
CA LEU A 122 -6.35 20.31 5.23
C LEU A 122 -7.09 21.62 4.90
N ALA A 123 -6.78 22.28 3.79
CA ALA A 123 -7.42 23.54 3.41
C ALA A 123 -8.95 23.38 3.26
N PRO A 124 -9.75 24.47 3.39
CA PRO A 124 -11.21 24.43 3.24
C PRO A 124 -11.70 23.86 1.91
N ASP A 125 -10.91 23.99 0.84
CA ASP A 125 -11.11 23.42 -0.48
C ASP A 125 -10.14 22.25 -0.77
N GLY A 126 -9.46 21.75 0.26
CA GLY A 126 -8.43 20.73 0.19
C GLY A 126 -8.94 19.33 -0.11
N ALA A 127 -7.99 18.40 -0.26
CA ALA A 127 -8.28 17.04 -0.70
C ALA A 127 -9.28 16.32 0.20
N LEU A 128 -9.20 16.46 1.51
CA LEU A 128 -10.13 15.79 2.42
C LEU A 128 -11.57 16.26 2.24
N ARG A 129 -11.78 17.56 1.99
CA ARG A 129 -13.11 18.10 1.73
C ARG A 129 -13.74 17.46 0.49
N VAL A 130 -12.97 17.37 -0.60
CA VAL A 130 -13.42 16.76 -1.86
C VAL A 130 -13.72 15.26 -1.67
N ILE A 131 -12.80 14.51 -1.05
CA ILE A 131 -12.98 13.07 -0.83
C ILE A 131 -14.23 12.80 0.04
N GLU A 132 -14.47 13.63 1.06
CA GLU A 132 -15.66 13.51 1.92
C GLU A 132 -16.98 13.76 1.18
N GLU A 133 -16.99 14.56 0.11
CA GLU A 133 -18.18 14.70 -0.75
C GLU A 133 -18.53 13.37 -1.44
N TYR A 134 -17.53 12.66 -1.97
CA TYR A 134 -17.71 11.33 -2.57
C TYR A 134 -18.06 10.26 -1.53
N ARG A 135 -17.48 10.35 -0.33
CA ARG A 135 -17.80 9.43 0.78
C ARG A 135 -19.27 9.58 1.21
N ARG A 136 -19.75 10.82 1.38
CA ARG A 136 -21.18 11.08 1.70
C ARG A 136 -22.13 10.64 0.58
N ALA A 137 -21.69 10.70 -0.66
CA ALA A 137 -22.45 10.20 -1.81
C ALA A 137 -22.42 8.66 -1.93
N GLY A 138 -21.71 7.95 -1.03
CA GLY A 138 -21.58 6.49 -1.05
C GLY A 138 -20.68 5.93 -2.16
N LYS A 139 -19.98 6.79 -2.90
CA LYS A 139 -19.06 6.38 -3.96
C LYS A 139 -17.69 5.91 -3.44
N ILE A 140 -17.26 6.41 -2.27
CA ILE A 140 -16.05 6.00 -1.56
C ILE A 140 -16.44 5.49 -0.18
N ARG A 141 -15.91 4.33 0.21
CA ARG A 141 -16.23 3.75 1.52
C ARG A 141 -15.30 4.27 2.61
N PHE A 142 -14.00 4.30 2.34
CA PHE A 142 -12.96 4.59 3.32
C PHE A 142 -11.93 5.58 2.79
N VAL A 143 -11.30 6.31 3.71
CA VAL A 143 -10.28 7.33 3.43
C VAL A 143 -8.98 6.97 4.15
N GLY A 144 -7.89 6.91 3.41
CA GLY A 144 -6.57 6.61 3.95
C GLY A 144 -5.53 7.69 3.64
N LEU A 145 -4.37 7.54 4.24
CA LEU A 145 -3.20 8.35 3.89
C LEU A 145 -1.98 7.50 3.57
N THR A 146 -1.10 8.03 2.74
CA THR A 146 0.16 7.39 2.37
C THR A 146 1.28 8.39 2.16
N GLY A 147 2.51 7.96 2.39
CA GLY A 147 3.73 8.72 2.14
C GLY A 147 4.95 7.83 2.30
N HIS A 148 6.14 8.38 2.01
CA HIS A 148 7.32 7.57 1.80
C HIS A 148 8.53 8.01 2.61
N THR A 149 8.63 9.29 2.98
CA THR A 149 9.90 9.89 3.42
C THR A 149 9.88 10.46 4.84
N HIS A 150 8.76 11.05 5.27
CA HIS A 150 8.66 11.83 6.51
C HIS A 150 7.60 11.28 7.48
N PRO A 151 7.98 10.33 8.37
CA PRO A 151 7.03 9.73 9.32
C PRO A 151 6.37 10.75 10.26
N GLU A 152 7.03 11.88 10.56
CA GLU A 152 6.48 12.96 11.37
C GLU A 152 5.29 13.67 10.71
N MET A 153 5.24 13.73 9.38
CA MET A 153 4.09 14.28 8.65
C MET A 153 2.85 13.42 8.83
N PHE A 154 3.04 12.10 8.89
CA PHE A 154 1.95 11.17 9.21
C PHE A 154 1.38 11.41 10.60
N ALA A 155 2.25 11.56 11.60
CA ALA A 155 1.82 11.81 12.97
C ALA A 155 0.96 13.08 13.06
N LYS A 156 1.37 14.16 12.39
CA LYS A 156 0.57 15.39 12.29
C LYS A 156 -0.77 15.14 11.61
N MET A 157 -0.76 14.50 10.42
CA MET A 157 -1.99 14.24 9.66
C MET A 157 -3.00 13.37 10.41
N ILE A 158 -2.53 12.33 11.11
CA ILE A 158 -3.37 11.47 11.92
C ILE A 158 -4.04 12.27 13.05
N GLN A 159 -3.40 13.30 13.59
CA GLN A 159 -4.00 14.15 14.64
C GLN A 159 -5.11 15.06 14.10
N GLU A 160 -4.99 15.52 12.84
CA GLU A 160 -5.89 16.50 12.23
C GLU A 160 -7.15 15.86 11.60
N TYR A 161 -7.10 14.59 11.20
CA TYR A 161 -8.21 13.93 10.55
C TYR A 161 -8.31 12.45 10.95
N ASP A 162 -9.54 11.93 11.00
CA ASP A 162 -9.83 10.55 11.41
C ASP A 162 -9.79 9.58 10.23
N PHE A 163 -8.59 9.33 9.70
CA PHE A 163 -8.37 8.37 8.62
C PHE A 163 -8.74 6.94 9.03
N ASP A 164 -9.23 6.16 8.05
CA ASP A 164 -9.54 4.74 8.24
C ASP A 164 -8.30 3.86 8.15
N THR A 165 -7.32 4.24 7.30
CA THR A 165 -6.10 3.45 7.08
C THR A 165 -4.85 4.32 6.94
N ILE A 166 -3.70 3.69 7.20
CA ILE A 166 -2.37 4.24 6.92
C ILE A 166 -1.58 3.25 6.06
N LEU A 167 -0.99 3.74 4.95
CA LEU A 167 -0.11 2.99 4.07
C LEU A 167 1.28 3.60 4.08
N ASN A 168 2.25 2.92 4.67
CA ASN A 168 3.62 3.42 4.84
C ASN A 168 4.67 2.33 4.63
N PRO A 169 5.95 2.73 4.41
CA PRO A 169 7.04 1.77 4.22
C PRO A 169 7.35 1.03 5.53
N LEU A 170 7.05 -0.25 5.57
CA LEU A 170 7.28 -1.13 6.74
C LEU A 170 8.13 -2.36 6.39
N GLY A 171 8.91 -2.31 5.31
CA GLY A 171 9.86 -3.39 4.96
C GLY A 171 11.14 -3.35 5.81
N PRO A 172 11.97 -4.42 5.77
CA PRO A 172 13.21 -4.51 6.54
C PRO A 172 14.18 -3.35 6.31
N VAL A 173 14.30 -2.87 5.06
CA VAL A 173 15.14 -1.72 4.70
C VAL A 173 14.69 -0.45 5.41
N ASN A 174 13.38 -0.20 5.46
CA ASN A 174 12.83 0.97 6.14
C ASN A 174 13.03 0.86 7.67
N ARG A 175 12.83 -0.34 8.23
CA ARG A 175 13.04 -0.58 9.65
C ARG A 175 14.44 -0.20 10.14
N VAL A 176 15.46 -0.38 9.30
CA VAL A 176 16.85 -0.09 9.65
C VAL A 176 17.35 1.28 9.22
N TRP A 177 16.67 1.98 8.30
CA TRP A 177 17.16 3.24 7.74
C TRP A 177 16.26 4.44 8.02
N ASN A 178 14.96 4.29 7.86
CA ASN A 178 13.94 5.31 8.10
C ASN A 178 12.69 4.63 8.65
N ASP A 179 12.67 4.42 9.96
CA ASP A 179 11.60 3.67 10.61
C ASP A 179 10.31 4.49 10.73
N PHE A 180 9.30 4.07 9.99
CA PHE A 180 7.95 4.63 10.07
C PHE A 180 7.16 4.08 11.27
N ALA A 181 7.56 2.93 11.81
CA ALA A 181 6.78 2.27 12.85
C ALA A 181 6.73 3.09 14.14
N ALA A 182 7.89 3.55 14.63
CA ALA A 182 7.98 4.21 15.92
C ALA A 182 7.07 5.44 16.08
N PRO A 183 7.04 6.43 15.14
CA PRO A 183 6.22 7.63 15.31
C PRO A 183 4.75 7.46 14.91
N THR A 184 4.39 6.47 14.09
CA THR A 184 3.04 6.42 13.47
C THR A 184 2.16 5.30 13.99
N LEU A 185 2.73 4.14 14.33
CA LEU A 185 1.91 2.95 14.63
C LEU A 185 1.14 3.07 15.94
N ALA A 186 1.72 3.67 16.97
CA ALA A 186 1.02 3.88 18.23
C ALA A 186 -0.22 4.77 18.02
N LEU A 187 -0.10 5.84 17.25
CA LEU A 187 -1.19 6.74 16.89
C LEU A 187 -2.25 6.02 16.04
N ALA A 188 -1.83 5.27 15.02
CA ALA A 188 -2.72 4.52 14.16
C ALA A 188 -3.52 3.48 14.97
N ARG A 189 -2.86 2.74 15.86
CA ARG A 189 -3.51 1.74 16.72
C ARG A 189 -4.46 2.37 17.74
N ALA A 190 -4.07 3.51 18.35
CA ALA A 190 -4.95 4.24 19.27
C ALA A 190 -6.26 4.71 18.62
N ARG A 191 -6.24 4.92 17.28
CA ARG A 191 -7.42 5.30 16.47
C ARG A 191 -8.04 4.13 15.72
N ASN A 192 -7.60 2.91 15.99
CA ASN A 192 -8.05 1.69 15.32
C ASN A 192 -7.99 1.77 13.79
N MET A 193 -6.97 2.44 13.24
CA MET A 193 -6.72 2.53 11.80
C MET A 193 -6.18 1.20 11.28
N GLY A 194 -6.55 0.85 10.03
CA GLY A 194 -5.90 -0.24 9.31
C GLY A 194 -4.47 0.11 8.93
N VAL A 195 -3.54 -0.80 9.17
CA VAL A 195 -2.11 -0.61 8.87
C VAL A 195 -1.71 -1.45 7.67
N ILE A 196 -1.27 -0.75 6.62
CA ILE A 196 -0.87 -1.39 5.36
C ILE A 196 0.63 -1.15 5.14
N ALA A 197 1.39 -2.22 4.95
CA ALA A 197 2.81 -2.18 4.68
C ALA A 197 3.08 -2.10 3.17
N MET A 198 3.92 -1.14 2.74
CA MET A 198 4.47 -1.08 1.38
C MET A 198 6.00 -1.13 1.39
N LYS A 199 6.61 -1.13 0.20
CA LYS A 199 8.08 -1.23 0.00
C LYS A 199 8.69 -2.50 0.59
N VAL A 200 7.87 -3.53 0.73
CA VAL A 200 8.20 -4.81 1.34
C VAL A 200 9.45 -5.43 0.71
N MET A 201 9.53 -5.46 -0.62
CA MET A 201 10.64 -6.05 -1.38
C MET A 201 11.72 -5.02 -1.79
N ALA A 202 11.79 -3.86 -1.10
CA ALA A 202 12.74 -2.80 -1.41
C ALA A 202 12.76 -2.45 -2.91
N ALA A 203 11.59 -2.25 -3.54
CA ALA A 203 11.41 -2.05 -4.99
C ALA A 203 12.09 -3.13 -5.86
N GLY A 204 12.02 -4.37 -5.45
CA GLY A 204 12.62 -5.52 -6.15
C GLY A 204 14.10 -5.74 -5.86
N LYS A 205 14.71 -4.92 -4.97
CA LYS A 205 16.14 -5.04 -4.59
C LYS A 205 16.40 -6.01 -3.45
N ALA A 206 15.35 -6.60 -2.85
CA ALA A 206 15.52 -7.67 -1.88
C ALA A 206 16.27 -8.85 -2.53
N PRO A 207 17.38 -9.34 -1.92
CA PRO A 207 18.11 -10.49 -2.45
C PRO A 207 17.20 -11.69 -2.66
N PRO A 208 17.34 -12.46 -3.74
CA PRO A 208 16.46 -13.61 -4.03
C PRO A 208 16.32 -14.57 -2.83
N GLU A 209 17.43 -14.86 -2.16
CA GLU A 209 17.50 -15.74 -0.99
C GLU A 209 16.76 -15.20 0.24
N ASP A 210 16.58 -13.88 0.33
CA ASP A 210 15.93 -13.21 1.46
C ASP A 210 14.46 -12.84 1.19
N ARG A 211 13.94 -12.97 -0.05
CA ARG A 211 12.58 -12.51 -0.40
C ARG A 211 11.49 -13.09 0.49
N SER A 212 11.58 -14.38 0.80
CA SER A 212 10.64 -15.03 1.72
C SER A 212 10.69 -14.43 3.12
N LEU A 213 11.88 -14.08 3.62
CA LEU A 213 12.07 -13.43 4.93
C LEU A 213 11.55 -11.98 4.92
N TYR A 214 11.78 -11.24 3.82
CA TYR A 214 11.22 -9.89 3.63
C TYR A 214 9.70 -9.91 3.69
N LEU A 215 9.06 -10.87 3.00
CA LEU A 215 7.61 -11.01 3.04
C LEU A 215 7.12 -11.44 4.42
N ARG A 216 7.74 -12.43 5.06
CA ARG A 216 7.39 -12.88 6.42
C ARG A 216 7.53 -11.73 7.43
N PHE A 217 8.55 -10.89 7.30
CA PHE A 217 8.71 -9.69 8.13
C PHE A 217 7.51 -8.74 7.99
N ALA A 218 7.11 -8.43 6.76
CA ALA A 218 6.00 -7.51 6.50
C ALA A 218 4.61 -8.11 6.80
N LEU A 219 4.46 -9.44 6.68
CA LEU A 219 3.26 -10.16 7.12
C LEU A 219 3.18 -10.28 8.65
N GLY A 220 4.26 -10.02 9.36
CA GLY A 220 4.26 -9.93 10.82
C GLY A 220 3.57 -8.67 11.33
N PRO A 221 3.28 -8.62 12.67
CA PRO A 221 2.80 -7.37 13.26
C PRO A 221 3.85 -6.26 13.04
N PRO A 222 3.42 -5.01 12.85
CA PRO A 222 2.08 -4.48 13.10
C PRO A 222 1.15 -4.37 11.89
N ALA A 223 1.54 -4.83 10.71
CA ALA A 223 0.72 -4.67 9.51
C ALA A 223 -0.52 -5.60 9.51
N ASP A 224 -1.65 -5.05 9.06
CA ASP A 224 -2.85 -5.84 8.75
C ASP A 224 -2.74 -6.43 7.33
N VAL A 225 -2.16 -5.66 6.39
CA VAL A 225 -1.91 -6.06 5.01
C VAL A 225 -0.48 -5.70 4.61
N ALA A 226 0.21 -6.60 3.92
CA ALA A 226 1.46 -6.31 3.22
C ALA A 226 1.21 -6.30 1.71
N ILE A 227 1.30 -5.12 1.06
CA ILE A 227 1.14 -5.04 -0.39
C ILE A 227 2.48 -5.27 -1.09
N VAL A 228 2.47 -6.18 -2.05
CA VAL A 228 3.64 -6.52 -2.88
C VAL A 228 3.32 -6.30 -4.34
N GLY A 229 4.18 -5.56 -5.05
CA GLY A 229 4.12 -5.48 -6.51
C GLY A 229 4.52 -6.82 -7.12
N MET A 230 3.67 -7.36 -7.99
CA MET A 230 3.89 -8.60 -8.71
C MET A 230 3.61 -8.35 -10.19
N ASP A 231 4.56 -8.68 -11.04
CA ASP A 231 4.49 -8.47 -12.49
C ASP A 231 4.52 -9.79 -13.29
N SER A 232 4.51 -10.92 -12.58
CA SER A 232 4.36 -12.23 -13.21
C SER A 232 3.53 -13.20 -12.35
N VAL A 233 2.99 -14.22 -12.98
CA VAL A 233 2.24 -15.30 -12.35
C VAL A 233 3.12 -16.06 -11.36
N GLU A 234 4.39 -16.28 -11.67
CA GLU A 234 5.36 -16.95 -10.81
C GLU A 234 5.55 -16.18 -9.50
N GLN A 235 5.67 -14.86 -9.55
CA GLN A 235 5.77 -14.04 -8.34
C GLN A 235 4.49 -14.12 -7.49
N VAL A 236 3.31 -14.20 -8.11
CA VAL A 236 2.05 -14.44 -7.39
C VAL A 236 2.11 -15.76 -6.65
N GLU A 237 2.50 -16.84 -7.34
CA GLU A 237 2.58 -18.19 -6.76
C GLU A 237 3.57 -18.27 -5.60
N GLU A 238 4.76 -17.67 -5.77
CA GLU A 238 5.80 -17.63 -4.74
C GLU A 238 5.32 -16.87 -3.49
N ASN A 239 4.77 -15.67 -3.67
CA ASN A 239 4.33 -14.85 -2.55
C ASN A 239 3.10 -15.43 -1.83
N VAL A 240 2.16 -16.01 -2.59
CA VAL A 240 0.99 -16.71 -2.01
C VAL A 240 1.46 -17.92 -1.20
N ARG A 241 2.40 -18.72 -1.71
CA ARG A 241 2.93 -19.86 -0.94
C ARG A 241 3.55 -19.44 0.38
N VAL A 242 4.28 -18.32 0.43
CA VAL A 242 4.84 -17.78 1.68
C VAL A 242 3.71 -17.34 2.62
N ALA A 243 2.68 -16.66 2.09
CA ALA A 243 1.58 -16.17 2.90
C ALA A 243 0.67 -17.28 3.44
N GLU A 244 0.39 -18.33 2.65
CA GLU A 244 -0.37 -19.52 3.08
C GLU A 244 0.33 -20.30 4.19
N ASN A 245 1.66 -20.30 4.19
CA ASN A 245 2.50 -20.99 5.17
C ASN A 245 3.17 -20.01 6.14
N PHE A 246 2.52 -18.88 6.38
CA PHE A 246 3.10 -17.82 7.21
C PHE A 246 3.40 -18.29 8.62
N VAL A 247 4.66 -18.16 9.00
CA VAL A 247 5.16 -18.30 10.37
C VAL A 247 5.91 -17.03 10.71
N PRO A 248 5.63 -16.35 11.84
CA PRO A 248 6.38 -15.19 12.29
C PRO A 248 7.88 -15.47 12.32
N LEU A 249 8.69 -14.46 12.05
CA LEU A 249 10.14 -14.58 12.24
C LEU A 249 10.45 -14.77 13.71
N SER A 250 11.39 -15.68 14.00
CA SER A 250 12.02 -15.73 15.32
C SER A 250 12.87 -14.47 15.54
N GLN A 251 13.16 -14.14 16.80
CA GLN A 251 14.02 -12.98 17.14
C GLN A 251 15.39 -13.06 16.44
N LEU A 252 15.95 -14.26 16.30
CA LEU A 252 17.23 -14.48 15.63
C LEU A 252 17.12 -14.22 14.12
N GLU A 253 16.09 -14.81 13.46
CA GLU A 253 15.84 -14.57 12.02
C GLU A 253 15.64 -13.08 11.74
N GLU A 254 14.83 -12.40 12.54
CA GLU A 254 14.57 -10.97 12.39
C GLU A 254 15.87 -10.15 12.55
N LYS A 255 16.65 -10.39 13.62
CA LYS A 255 17.93 -9.73 13.84
C LYS A 255 18.86 -9.90 12.64
N GLN A 256 19.06 -11.15 12.17
CA GLN A 256 19.92 -11.43 11.04
C GLN A 256 19.43 -10.79 9.74
N LEU A 257 18.10 -10.78 9.50
CA LEU A 257 17.50 -10.11 8.35
C LEU A 257 17.77 -8.60 8.39
N LEU A 258 17.58 -7.96 9.52
CA LEU A 258 17.80 -6.52 9.68
C LEU A 258 19.29 -6.13 9.53
N GLU A 259 20.22 -6.97 9.99
CA GLU A 259 21.67 -6.80 9.76
C GLU A 259 21.99 -6.86 8.25
N ARG A 260 21.43 -7.84 7.51
CA ARG A 260 21.60 -7.93 6.05
C ARG A 260 20.93 -6.78 5.31
N ALA A 261 19.74 -6.36 5.74
CA ALA A 261 19.04 -5.22 5.18
C ALA A 261 19.86 -3.92 5.34
N LEU A 262 20.47 -3.71 6.51
CA LEU A 262 21.35 -2.57 6.76
C LEU A 262 22.59 -2.60 5.84
N ALA A 263 23.21 -3.75 5.65
CA ALA A 263 24.34 -3.93 4.74
C ALA A 263 23.98 -3.78 3.26
N LEU A 264 22.71 -4.00 2.90
CA LEU A 264 22.19 -3.83 1.55
C LEU A 264 22.00 -2.35 1.17
N VAL A 265 21.54 -1.51 2.11
CA VAL A 265 21.15 -0.10 1.82
C VAL A 265 22.23 0.66 1.07
N PRO A 266 23.51 0.71 1.48
CA PRO A 266 24.54 1.46 0.74
C PRO A 266 24.69 1.04 -0.73
N LYS A 267 24.38 -0.22 -1.05
CA LYS A 267 24.53 -0.78 -2.40
C LYS A 267 23.37 -0.40 -3.32
N VAL A 268 22.17 -0.23 -2.77
CA VAL A 268 20.93 -0.03 -3.55
C VAL A 268 20.26 1.33 -3.31
N LYS A 269 20.77 2.15 -2.39
CA LYS A 269 20.14 3.40 -1.96
C LYS A 269 19.80 4.35 -3.11
N LYS A 270 20.65 4.46 -4.12
CA LYS A 270 20.40 5.27 -5.31
C LYS A 270 19.12 4.89 -6.07
N ASP A 271 18.67 3.65 -5.92
CA ASP A 271 17.46 3.12 -6.53
C ASP A 271 16.24 3.23 -5.60
N LEU A 272 16.46 3.61 -4.33
CA LEU A 272 15.45 3.70 -3.27
C LEU A 272 15.18 5.17 -2.92
N TRP A 273 14.58 5.90 -3.87
CA TRP A 273 14.37 7.35 -3.83
C TRP A 273 13.65 7.87 -2.56
N TRP A 274 12.91 7.00 -1.89
CA TRP A 274 12.19 7.34 -0.66
C TRP A 274 13.04 7.27 0.61
N LEU A 275 14.26 6.74 0.55
CA LEU A 275 15.16 6.73 1.70
C LEU A 275 15.92 8.06 1.79
N PRO A 276 15.98 8.67 2.98
CA PRO A 276 16.76 9.90 3.20
C PRO A 276 18.26 9.64 2.98
N GLU A 277 19.01 10.72 2.65
CA GLU A 277 20.45 10.64 2.41
C GLU A 277 21.20 10.05 3.60
N GLN A 278 20.81 10.45 4.78
CA GLN A 278 21.36 9.92 6.04
C GLN A 278 20.34 9.02 6.73
N ARG A 279 20.84 8.00 7.41
CA ARG A 279 20.02 7.16 8.28
C ARG A 279 19.41 8.03 9.38
N LEU A 280 18.09 7.99 9.50
CA LEU A 280 17.41 8.60 10.64
C LEU A 280 17.54 7.63 11.81
N ALA A 281 18.14 8.08 12.90
CA ALA A 281 18.18 7.32 14.12
C ALA A 281 16.77 7.21 14.70
N SER A 282 16.38 6.00 15.03
CA SER A 282 15.16 5.71 15.79
C SER A 282 15.34 6.00 17.25
#